data_96a4ccd5dfb3540e0fbef7474cb0d154
#
_entry.id   96a4ccd5dfb3540e0fbef7474cb0d154
#
_cell.length_a   1.000
_cell.length_b   1.000
_cell.length_c   1.000
_cell.angle_alpha   90.00
_cell.angle_beta   90.00
_cell.angle_gamma   90.00
#
_symmetry.space_group_name_H-M   'P 1'
#
loop_
_entity.id
_entity.type
_entity.pdbx_description
1 polymer ?
#
loop_
_entity_poly.entity_id
_entity_poly.type
_entity_poly.pdbx_seq_one_letter_code
_entity_poly.pdbx_strand_id
1 'polypeptide(L)'
;MKEFAGGFQHLERDWKANDLSKVAEHATKISRQSRLLGQLQNSVPAEQRPSFASHLNTLHSLSNQLAESATTGDARFTEWYVNEIRSTCVSCHAGFRDLNNLAGFYLAKGNTVIADVSVYSADGQSKGDNSGSVVFIDGLVRAAQKGQPHPIVSQQTRQFSPRVLPIARNTTVDFPNDDSILHNVFSLSKTRRFDLDVYQPGKSKSVKFSKPGLVRLYCNIHPEMNCSILVLNNPFFSTTDHTGRCIISGIPDGTFSVRTWQELGGEARQRVTLSGSSVVQLPMKVQEARRSLAHRNKYGLPYSKQGKYK
;
A
#
# COMPACT_ATOMS: atom_id res chain seq x y z
N MET A 1 9.19 14.33 20.43
CA MET A 1 9.58 13.62 19.19
C MET A 1 10.59 12.49 19.42
N LYS A 2 11.62 12.61 20.29
CA LYS A 2 12.53 11.47 20.62
C LYS A 2 11.78 10.28 21.23
N GLU A 3 10.80 10.50 22.11
CA GLU A 3 9.97 9.44 22.71
C GLU A 3 9.06 8.73 21.68
N PHE A 4 8.61 9.48 20.66
CA PHE A 4 7.76 8.93 19.60
C PHE A 4 8.55 7.95 18.70
N ALA A 5 9.78 8.32 18.34
CA ALA A 5 10.69 7.46 17.57
C ALA A 5 11.04 6.17 18.34
N GLY A 6 11.26 6.27 19.65
CA GLY A 6 11.49 5.11 20.53
C GLY A 6 10.28 4.17 20.59
N GLY A 7 9.07 4.72 20.61
CA GLY A 7 7.83 3.92 20.64
C GLY A 7 7.67 3.01 19.43
N PHE A 8 7.98 3.50 18.21
CA PHE A 8 7.89 2.71 17.00
C PHE A 8 8.98 1.63 16.91
N GLN A 9 10.22 1.93 17.33
CA GLN A 9 11.30 0.94 17.37
C GLN A 9 10.98 -0.22 18.31
N HIS A 10 10.36 0.06 19.46
CA HIS A 10 9.90 -0.97 20.39
C HIS A 10 8.79 -1.81 19.78
N LEU A 11 7.82 -1.19 19.11
CA LEU A 11 6.75 -1.88 18.41
C LEU A 11 7.28 -2.85 17.35
N GLU A 12 8.24 -2.42 16.51
CA GLU A 12 8.86 -3.29 15.51
C GLU A 12 9.64 -4.45 16.12
N ARG A 13 10.37 -4.19 17.20
CA ARG A 13 11.10 -5.23 17.93
C ARG A 13 10.15 -6.29 18.46
N ASP A 14 9.08 -5.85 19.10
CA ASP A 14 8.13 -6.76 19.75
C ASP A 14 7.27 -7.49 18.71
N TRP A 15 6.97 -6.86 17.58
CA TRP A 15 6.40 -7.54 16.41
C TRP A 15 7.31 -8.67 15.89
N LYS A 16 8.60 -8.39 15.69
CA LYS A 16 9.59 -9.40 15.26
C LYS A 16 9.77 -10.54 16.28
N ALA A 17 9.56 -10.26 17.54
CA ALA A 17 9.56 -11.24 18.62
C ALA A 17 8.24 -12.00 18.74
N ASN A 18 7.23 -11.69 17.93
CA ASN A 18 5.86 -12.22 17.98
C ASN A 18 5.16 -11.99 19.33
N ASP A 19 5.51 -10.92 20.04
CA ASP A 19 4.90 -10.51 21.31
C ASP A 19 3.73 -9.56 21.04
N LEU A 20 2.59 -10.12 20.65
CA LEU A 20 1.40 -9.36 20.26
C LEU A 20 0.85 -8.50 21.41
N SER A 21 1.03 -8.90 22.67
CA SER A 21 0.60 -8.10 23.82
C SER A 21 1.36 -6.79 23.90
N LYS A 22 2.69 -6.82 23.74
CA LYS A 22 3.51 -5.60 23.70
C LYS A 22 3.30 -4.79 22.43
N VAL A 23 3.03 -5.44 21.30
CA VAL A 23 2.62 -4.73 20.07
C VAL A 23 1.37 -3.90 20.32
N ALA A 24 0.33 -4.46 20.95
CA ALA A 24 -0.89 -3.73 21.30
C ALA A 24 -0.62 -2.56 22.24
N GLU A 25 0.22 -2.76 23.27
CA GLU A 25 0.61 -1.71 24.22
C GLU A 25 1.32 -0.54 23.50
N HIS A 26 2.32 -0.85 22.65
CA HIS A 26 3.07 0.18 21.93
C HIS A 26 2.22 0.89 20.88
N ALA A 27 1.33 0.18 20.19
CA ALA A 27 0.38 0.78 19.27
C ALA A 27 -0.54 1.79 19.99
N THR A 28 -1.06 1.44 21.16
CA THR A 28 -1.86 2.34 21.99
C THR A 28 -1.07 3.59 22.42
N LYS A 29 0.20 3.45 22.77
CA LYS A 29 1.08 4.59 23.08
C LYS A 29 1.27 5.50 21.88
N ILE A 30 1.53 4.94 20.68
CA ILE A 30 1.67 5.72 19.44
C ILE A 30 0.38 6.48 19.13
N SER A 31 -0.78 5.83 19.26
CA SER A 31 -2.09 6.47 19.08
C SER A 31 -2.29 7.66 20.02
N ARG A 32 -1.96 7.52 21.30
CA ARG A 32 -2.03 8.61 22.28
C ARG A 32 -1.09 9.73 21.95
N GLN A 33 0.15 9.43 21.59
CA GLN A 33 1.18 10.42 21.24
C GLN A 33 0.82 11.19 19.97
N SER A 34 0.22 10.56 18.97
CA SER A 34 -0.24 11.24 17.75
C SER A 34 -1.28 12.34 18.06
N ARG A 35 -2.20 12.08 19.00
CA ARG A 35 -3.16 13.10 19.48
C ARG A 35 -2.46 14.28 20.19
N LEU A 36 -1.48 13.98 21.04
CA LEU A 36 -0.72 15.03 21.75
C LEU A 36 0.08 15.90 20.78
N LEU A 37 0.67 15.30 19.75
CA LEU A 37 1.38 16.05 18.71
C LEU A 37 0.44 16.94 17.89
N GLY A 38 -0.85 16.60 17.76
CA GLY A 38 -1.85 17.46 17.13
C GLY A 38 -1.98 18.83 17.81
N GLN A 39 -1.68 18.92 19.11
CA GLN A 39 -1.68 20.20 19.84
C GLN A 39 -0.54 21.14 19.39
N LEU A 40 0.51 20.60 18.77
CA LEU A 40 1.62 21.37 18.22
C LEU A 40 1.36 21.88 16.78
N GLN A 41 0.15 21.71 16.25
CA GLN A 41 -0.21 22.11 14.89
C GLN A 41 0.08 23.61 14.63
N ASN A 42 -0.07 24.45 15.63
CA ASN A 42 0.22 25.90 15.51
C ASN A 42 1.72 26.21 15.36
N SER A 43 2.60 25.28 15.73
CA SER A 43 4.06 25.41 15.56
C SER A 43 4.53 25.01 14.15
N VAL A 44 3.62 24.52 13.32
CA VAL A 44 3.89 24.12 11.93
C VAL A 44 3.51 25.29 11.02
N PRO A 45 4.30 25.59 9.94
CA PRO A 45 3.95 26.60 8.95
C PRO A 45 2.53 26.39 8.41
N ALA A 46 1.80 27.49 8.19
CA ALA A 46 0.36 27.43 7.88
C ALA A 46 0.03 26.56 6.68
N GLU A 47 0.87 26.63 5.63
CA GLU A 47 0.75 25.85 4.39
C GLU A 47 0.97 24.35 4.59
N GLN A 48 1.67 23.94 5.65
CA GLN A 48 1.97 22.54 5.94
C GLN A 48 1.01 21.91 6.98
N ARG A 49 0.22 22.74 7.68
CA ARG A 49 -0.69 22.26 8.74
C ARG A 49 -1.69 21.19 8.30
N PRO A 50 -2.34 21.30 7.12
CA PRO A 50 -3.27 20.27 6.67
C PRO A 50 -2.58 18.91 6.47
N SER A 51 -1.39 18.89 5.86
CA SER A 51 -0.61 17.68 5.67
C SER A 51 -0.16 17.08 7.00
N PHE A 52 0.32 17.91 7.95
CA PHE A 52 0.71 17.47 9.28
C PHE A 52 -0.46 16.84 10.04
N ALA A 53 -1.60 17.49 10.07
CA ALA A 53 -2.82 16.98 10.71
C ALA A 53 -3.26 15.65 10.10
N SER A 54 -3.21 15.54 8.78
CA SER A 54 -3.57 14.30 8.07
C SER A 54 -2.67 13.14 8.45
N HIS A 55 -1.35 13.31 8.48
CA HIS A 55 -0.43 12.25 8.92
C HIS A 55 -0.70 11.81 10.36
N LEU A 56 -0.98 12.75 11.28
CA LEU A 56 -1.29 12.42 12.66
C LEU A 56 -2.62 11.66 12.80
N ASN A 57 -3.64 12.05 12.04
CA ASN A 57 -4.93 11.35 12.02
C ASN A 57 -4.80 9.92 11.47
N THR A 58 -4.07 9.76 10.37
CA THR A 58 -3.77 8.44 9.80
C THR A 58 -3.02 7.57 10.80
N LEU A 59 -1.97 8.11 11.42
CA LEU A 59 -1.19 7.39 12.42
C LEU A 59 -2.03 7.00 13.63
N HIS A 60 -2.92 7.87 14.10
CA HIS A 60 -3.85 7.59 15.18
C HIS A 60 -4.80 6.44 14.83
N SER A 61 -5.41 6.50 13.64
CA SER A 61 -6.33 5.46 13.17
C SER A 61 -5.64 4.10 13.03
N LEU A 62 -4.51 4.05 12.31
CA LEU A 62 -3.74 2.82 12.11
C LEU A 62 -3.26 2.21 13.42
N SER A 63 -2.84 3.04 14.38
CA SER A 63 -2.35 2.55 15.67
C SER A 63 -3.46 1.97 16.53
N ASN A 64 -4.69 2.51 16.47
CA ASN A 64 -5.83 1.92 17.14
C ASN A 64 -6.20 0.56 16.53
N GLN A 65 -6.25 0.48 15.19
CA GLN A 65 -6.55 -0.76 14.47
C GLN A 65 -5.48 -1.83 14.70
N LEU A 66 -4.20 -1.42 14.79
CA LEU A 66 -3.13 -2.33 15.15
C LEU A 66 -3.30 -2.86 16.58
N ALA A 67 -3.63 -2.00 17.55
CA ALA A 67 -3.86 -2.42 18.92
C ALA A 67 -5.00 -3.44 19.03
N GLU A 68 -6.09 -3.22 18.30
CA GLU A 68 -7.23 -4.13 18.21
C GLU A 68 -6.82 -5.47 17.57
N SER A 69 -6.17 -5.43 16.40
CA SER A 69 -5.70 -6.62 15.68
C SER A 69 -4.73 -7.46 16.52
N ALA A 70 -3.79 -6.82 17.21
CA ALA A 70 -2.84 -7.51 18.09
C ALA A 70 -3.53 -8.12 19.33
N THR A 71 -4.56 -7.47 19.86
CA THR A 71 -5.35 -7.97 20.99
C THR A 71 -6.21 -9.19 20.61
N THR A 72 -6.78 -9.17 19.41
CA THR A 72 -7.58 -10.29 18.88
C THR A 72 -6.75 -11.44 18.35
N GLY A 73 -5.42 -11.27 18.27
CA GLY A 73 -4.49 -12.29 17.76
C GLY A 73 -4.52 -12.45 16.24
N ASP A 74 -5.09 -11.50 15.50
CA ASP A 74 -5.09 -11.55 14.03
C ASP A 74 -3.73 -11.08 13.47
N ALA A 75 -2.79 -12.01 13.42
CA ALA A 75 -1.43 -11.77 12.94
C ALA A 75 -1.39 -11.26 11.48
N ARG A 76 -2.42 -11.55 10.67
CA ARG A 76 -2.49 -11.17 9.25
C ARG A 76 -2.59 -9.66 9.07
N PHE A 77 -3.43 -9.01 9.88
CA PHE A 77 -3.58 -7.56 9.85
C PHE A 77 -2.50 -6.83 10.65
N THR A 78 -1.96 -7.47 11.68
CA THR A 78 -0.95 -6.86 12.55
C THR A 78 0.29 -6.41 11.74
N GLU A 79 0.81 -7.26 10.85
CA GLU A 79 1.97 -6.90 10.01
C GLU A 79 1.64 -5.75 9.04
N TRP A 80 0.46 -5.80 8.43
CA TRP A 80 0.03 -4.74 7.52
C TRP A 80 -0.01 -3.39 8.25
N TYR A 81 -0.63 -3.33 9.43
CA TYR A 81 -0.69 -2.10 10.23
C TYR A 81 0.68 -1.62 10.68
N VAL A 82 1.59 -2.52 11.08
CA VAL A 82 2.97 -2.14 11.43
C VAL A 82 3.67 -1.48 10.25
N ASN A 83 3.52 -2.01 9.04
CA ASN A 83 4.13 -1.46 7.83
C ASN A 83 3.50 -0.12 7.44
N GLU A 84 2.18 0.04 7.54
CA GLU A 84 1.49 1.30 7.25
C GLU A 84 1.83 2.40 8.28
N ILE A 85 1.96 2.06 9.57
CA ILE A 85 2.44 2.98 10.60
C ILE A 85 3.86 3.43 10.28
N ARG A 86 4.75 2.50 9.88
CA ARG A 86 6.11 2.84 9.44
C ARG A 86 6.11 3.81 8.28
N SER A 87 5.36 3.53 7.24
CA SER A 87 5.22 4.38 6.06
C SER A 87 4.73 5.79 6.44
N THR A 88 3.71 5.87 7.27
CA THR A 88 3.15 7.14 7.76
C THR A 88 4.15 7.93 8.59
N CYS A 89 4.91 7.28 9.49
CA CYS A 89 5.95 7.93 10.27
C CYS A 89 7.06 8.50 9.37
N VAL A 90 7.51 7.73 8.40
CA VAL A 90 8.56 8.15 7.45
C VAL A 90 8.07 9.32 6.60
N SER A 91 6.85 9.27 6.07
CA SER A 91 6.25 10.33 5.27
C SER A 91 6.10 11.63 6.07
N CYS A 92 5.61 11.54 7.30
CA CYS A 92 5.49 12.68 8.19
C CYS A 92 6.86 13.33 8.47
N HIS A 93 7.87 12.52 8.81
CA HIS A 93 9.21 13.02 9.07
C HIS A 93 9.85 13.63 7.82
N ALA A 94 9.66 13.04 6.65
CA ALA A 94 10.16 13.60 5.39
C ALA A 94 9.54 14.96 5.06
N GLY A 95 8.28 15.18 5.45
CA GLY A 95 7.59 16.45 5.22
C GLY A 95 7.99 17.59 6.19
N PHE A 96 8.44 17.26 7.41
CA PHE A 96 8.57 18.23 8.51
C PHE A 96 9.97 18.30 9.13
N ARG A 97 10.96 17.60 8.60
CA ARG A 97 12.37 17.64 9.01
C ARG A 97 13.31 17.65 7.82
N ASP A 98 14.53 18.18 8.09
CA ASP A 98 15.63 18.09 7.15
C ASP A 98 15.94 16.61 6.82
N LEU A 99 15.89 16.26 5.55
CA LEU A 99 16.04 14.88 5.05
C LEU A 99 17.36 14.22 5.50
N ASN A 100 18.41 15.02 5.75
CA ASN A 100 19.71 14.53 6.22
C ASN A 100 19.64 13.89 7.61
N ASN A 101 18.67 14.28 8.46
CA ASN A 101 18.47 13.70 9.79
C ASN A 101 17.60 12.41 9.79
N LEU A 102 16.88 12.13 8.69
CA LEU A 102 16.02 10.95 8.57
C LEU A 102 16.81 9.69 8.19
N ALA A 103 17.90 9.85 7.44
CA ALA A 103 18.70 8.74 6.94
C ALA A 103 19.25 7.81 8.03
N GLY A 104 19.46 8.33 9.25
CA GLY A 104 19.99 7.52 10.36
C GLY A 104 18.98 6.69 11.14
N PHE A 105 17.66 6.95 11.02
CA PHE A 105 16.68 6.36 11.94
C PHE A 105 15.72 5.32 11.32
N TYR A 106 15.42 5.40 10.03
CA TYR A 106 14.33 4.62 9.43
C TYR A 106 14.66 3.92 8.12
N LEU A 107 15.82 4.21 7.53
CA LEU A 107 16.16 3.67 6.23
C LEU A 107 16.89 2.34 6.40
N ALA A 108 16.41 1.30 5.74
CA ALA A 108 17.19 0.08 5.55
C ALA A 108 18.57 0.44 4.95
N LYS A 109 19.61 -0.34 5.26
CA LYS A 109 20.91 -0.19 4.56
C LYS A 109 20.66 -0.16 3.05
N GLY A 110 21.13 0.89 2.36
CA GLY A 110 20.95 1.11 0.94
C GLY A 110 20.33 2.46 0.62
N ASN A 111 20.11 2.70 -0.65
CA ASN A 111 19.61 4.00 -1.13
C ASN A 111 18.09 4.11 -0.94
N THR A 112 17.61 5.34 -0.91
CA THR A 112 16.19 5.66 -0.76
C THR A 112 15.74 6.61 -1.87
N VAL A 113 14.58 6.30 -2.42
CA VAL A 113 13.82 7.19 -3.32
C VAL A 113 12.58 7.66 -2.59
N ILE A 114 12.40 8.98 -2.54
CA ILE A 114 11.17 9.65 -2.12
C ILE A 114 10.51 10.17 -3.39
N ALA A 115 9.35 9.64 -3.76
CA ALA A 115 8.61 10.12 -4.92
C ALA A 115 7.45 11.02 -4.47
N ASP A 116 7.32 12.17 -5.15
CA ASP A 116 6.20 13.09 -5.02
C ASP A 116 5.41 13.06 -6.34
N VAL A 117 4.31 12.32 -6.36
CA VAL A 117 3.51 12.09 -7.57
C VAL A 117 2.32 13.03 -7.60
N SER A 118 2.23 13.85 -8.64
CA SER A 118 1.06 14.67 -8.93
C SER A 118 0.20 13.96 -9.96
N VAL A 119 -1.06 13.69 -9.64
CA VAL A 119 -2.02 13.02 -10.52
C VAL A 119 -2.93 14.05 -11.16
N TYR A 120 -3.07 13.97 -12.47
CA TYR A 120 -3.97 14.79 -13.27
C TYR A 120 -5.04 13.91 -13.90
N SER A 121 -6.27 14.41 -13.94
CA SER A 121 -7.36 13.76 -14.67
C SER A 121 -7.09 13.74 -16.18
N ALA A 122 -7.88 12.97 -16.91
CA ALA A 122 -7.72 12.81 -18.36
C ALA A 122 -7.89 14.12 -19.16
N ASP A 123 -8.55 15.12 -18.59
CA ASP A 123 -8.70 16.48 -19.13
C ASP A 123 -7.63 17.47 -18.64
N GLY A 124 -6.64 16.99 -17.88
CA GLY A 124 -5.50 17.77 -17.41
C GLY A 124 -5.72 18.55 -16.12
N GLN A 125 -6.84 18.37 -15.42
CA GLN A 125 -7.08 19.00 -14.12
C GLN A 125 -6.28 18.28 -13.02
N SER A 126 -5.68 19.05 -12.11
CA SER A 126 -5.02 18.48 -10.92
C SER A 126 -6.05 17.82 -10.02
N LYS A 127 -5.76 16.62 -9.56
CA LYS A 127 -6.59 15.91 -8.58
C LYS A 127 -6.20 16.34 -7.17
N GLY A 128 -7.18 16.57 -6.31
CA GLY A 128 -6.93 16.90 -4.91
C GLY A 128 -6.38 15.72 -4.11
N ASP A 129 -6.67 14.49 -4.55
CA ASP A 129 -6.15 13.24 -3.99
C ASP A 129 -5.22 12.57 -4.99
N ASN A 130 -3.96 12.41 -4.60
CA ASN A 130 -2.89 11.79 -5.39
C ASN A 130 -2.57 10.36 -4.93
N SER A 131 -3.42 9.76 -4.10
CA SER A 131 -3.22 8.41 -3.56
C SER A 131 -3.34 7.31 -4.61
N GLY A 132 -2.83 6.13 -4.26
CA GLY A 132 -3.03 4.90 -5.03
C GLY A 132 -2.16 4.76 -6.28
N SER A 133 -1.25 5.70 -6.55
CA SER A 133 -0.22 5.49 -7.56
C SER A 133 0.84 4.53 -7.03
N VAL A 134 1.22 3.53 -7.82
CA VAL A 134 2.29 2.60 -7.48
C VAL A 134 3.59 3.12 -8.08
N VAL A 135 4.56 3.43 -7.23
CA VAL A 135 5.93 3.79 -7.65
C VAL A 135 6.84 2.58 -7.44
N PHE A 136 7.69 2.27 -8.40
CA PHE A 136 8.55 1.10 -8.34
C PHE A 136 9.87 1.30 -9.09
N ILE A 137 10.88 0.55 -8.68
CA ILE A 137 12.19 0.51 -9.33
C ILE A 137 12.16 -0.53 -10.44
N ASP A 138 12.40 -0.10 -11.67
CA ASP A 138 12.53 -0.97 -12.84
C ASP A 138 14.01 -1.21 -13.17
N GLY A 139 14.31 -2.36 -13.77
CA GLY A 139 15.68 -2.76 -14.10
C GLY A 139 16.35 -3.69 -13.07
N LEU A 140 15.65 -4.03 -11.99
CA LEU A 140 16.08 -5.03 -11.01
C LEU A 140 15.19 -6.27 -11.10
N VAL A 141 15.82 -7.44 -10.91
CA VAL A 141 15.10 -8.71 -10.78
C VAL A 141 15.44 -9.32 -9.43
N ARG A 142 14.49 -9.28 -8.51
CA ARG A 142 14.62 -9.89 -7.18
C ARG A 142 13.26 -10.45 -6.77
N ALA A 143 13.20 -11.72 -6.44
CA ALA A 143 11.97 -12.33 -5.95
C ALA A 143 11.61 -11.81 -4.55
N ALA A 144 10.36 -12.00 -4.15
CA ALA A 144 9.94 -11.81 -2.77
C ALA A 144 10.79 -12.68 -1.83
N GLN A 145 11.04 -12.18 -0.63
CA GLN A 145 11.72 -12.96 0.40
C GLN A 145 10.82 -14.12 0.82
N LYS A 146 11.43 -15.29 1.02
CA LYS A 146 10.71 -16.45 1.56
C LYS A 146 10.36 -16.23 3.03
N GLY A 147 9.23 -16.78 3.46
CA GLY A 147 8.79 -16.72 4.86
C GLY A 147 8.10 -15.41 5.25
N GLN A 148 7.84 -14.52 4.30
CA GLN A 148 6.99 -13.36 4.55
C GLN A 148 5.52 -13.78 4.57
N PRO A 149 4.70 -13.19 5.45
CA PRO A 149 3.25 -13.36 5.42
C PRO A 149 2.67 -13.05 4.05
N HIS A 150 1.59 -13.70 3.71
CA HIS A 150 0.91 -13.44 2.45
C HIS A 150 0.20 -12.09 2.51
N PRO A 151 0.41 -11.19 1.53
CA PRO A 151 -0.45 -10.03 1.37
C PRO A 151 -1.90 -10.46 1.18
N ILE A 152 -2.82 -9.62 1.62
CA ILE A 152 -4.25 -9.90 1.66
C ILE A 152 -4.99 -8.97 0.69
N VAL A 153 -5.97 -9.51 -0.01
CA VAL A 153 -7.06 -8.76 -0.64
C VAL A 153 -8.37 -9.21 -0.01
N SER A 154 -8.81 -8.47 0.99
CA SER A 154 -10.06 -8.75 1.70
C SER A 154 -11.28 -8.44 0.84
N GLN A 155 -12.37 -9.15 1.08
CA GLN A 155 -13.69 -8.91 0.51
C GLN A 155 -14.61 -8.47 1.64
N GLN A 156 -14.91 -7.19 1.69
CA GLN A 156 -15.76 -6.60 2.73
C GLN A 156 -16.65 -5.51 2.13
N THR A 157 -17.91 -5.43 2.57
CA THR A 157 -18.88 -4.44 2.09
C THR A 157 -19.02 -4.40 0.56
N ARG A 158 -18.96 -5.57 -0.09
CA ARG A 158 -18.97 -5.73 -1.56
C ARG A 158 -17.83 -4.98 -2.26
N GLN A 159 -16.67 -4.94 -1.63
CA GLN A 159 -15.46 -4.33 -2.19
C GLN A 159 -14.25 -5.23 -1.96
N PHE A 160 -13.25 -5.12 -2.84
CA PHE A 160 -11.92 -5.63 -2.58
C PHE A 160 -11.07 -4.54 -1.90
N SER A 161 -10.40 -4.89 -0.81
CA SER A 161 -9.49 -4.01 -0.10
C SER A 161 -8.12 -4.68 0.09
N PRO A 162 -7.01 -4.04 -0.30
CA PRO A 162 -6.93 -2.78 -1.01
C PRO A 162 -7.41 -2.89 -2.47
N ARG A 163 -7.80 -1.75 -3.06
CA ARG A 163 -8.19 -1.69 -4.48
C ARG A 163 -7.01 -1.90 -5.44
N VAL A 164 -5.83 -1.48 -5.05
CA VAL A 164 -4.57 -1.67 -5.78
C VAL A 164 -3.56 -2.32 -4.84
N LEU A 165 -3.02 -3.47 -5.24
CA LEU A 165 -2.02 -4.21 -4.48
C LEU A 165 -0.77 -4.44 -5.33
N PRO A 166 0.34 -3.71 -5.11
CA PRO A 166 1.63 -4.07 -5.69
C PRO A 166 2.25 -5.24 -4.92
N ILE A 167 2.81 -6.20 -5.64
CA ILE A 167 3.52 -7.35 -5.08
C ILE A 167 4.77 -7.68 -5.89
N ALA A 168 5.77 -8.27 -5.24
CA ALA A 168 6.89 -8.86 -5.96
C ALA A 168 6.48 -10.20 -6.60
N ARG A 169 7.12 -10.56 -7.70
CA ARG A 169 6.93 -11.88 -8.33
C ARG A 169 7.15 -13.03 -7.35
N ASN A 170 6.44 -14.12 -7.56
CA ASN A 170 6.42 -15.31 -6.71
C ASN A 170 5.73 -15.13 -5.34
N THR A 171 5.07 -14.00 -5.11
CA THR A 171 4.23 -13.80 -3.93
C THR A 171 2.93 -14.60 -4.04
N THR A 172 2.51 -15.19 -2.94
CA THR A 172 1.16 -15.73 -2.75
C THR A 172 0.31 -14.65 -2.09
N VAL A 173 -0.91 -14.45 -2.56
CA VAL A 173 -1.89 -13.50 -1.99
C VAL A 173 -3.07 -14.28 -1.47
N ASP A 174 -3.55 -13.93 -0.30
CA ASP A 174 -4.73 -14.51 0.34
C ASP A 174 -5.96 -13.64 0.07
N PHE A 175 -7.10 -14.30 -0.13
CA PHE A 175 -8.39 -13.69 -0.45
C PHE A 175 -9.43 -14.12 0.60
N PRO A 176 -9.40 -13.54 1.82
CA PRO A 176 -10.44 -13.80 2.80
C PRO A 176 -11.76 -13.18 2.37
N ASN A 177 -12.87 -13.86 2.67
CA ASN A 177 -14.21 -13.30 2.59
C ASN A 177 -14.60 -12.83 4.00
N ASP A 178 -14.35 -11.57 4.27
CA ASP A 178 -14.65 -10.89 5.55
C ASP A 178 -16.02 -10.19 5.51
N ASP A 179 -16.82 -10.46 4.47
CA ASP A 179 -18.20 -10.00 4.33
C ASP A 179 -19.19 -11.03 4.93
N SER A 180 -20.45 -10.65 5.09
CA SER A 180 -21.54 -11.51 5.53
C SER A 180 -22.22 -12.31 4.41
N ILE A 181 -21.79 -12.13 3.15
CA ILE A 181 -22.40 -12.71 1.95
C ILE A 181 -21.36 -13.50 1.13
N LEU A 182 -21.87 -14.29 0.19
CA LEU A 182 -21.04 -15.07 -0.73
C LEU A 182 -20.31 -14.17 -1.71
N HIS A 183 -19.05 -14.47 -1.98
CA HIS A 183 -18.24 -13.83 -3.01
C HIS A 183 -17.49 -14.84 -3.87
N ASN A 184 -16.99 -14.34 -5.00
CA ASN A 184 -16.11 -15.06 -5.90
C ASN A 184 -14.94 -14.15 -6.26
N VAL A 185 -13.77 -14.71 -6.45
CA VAL A 185 -12.60 -13.98 -6.98
C VAL A 185 -12.14 -14.67 -8.25
N PHE A 186 -12.12 -13.94 -9.36
CA PHE A 186 -11.59 -14.44 -10.61
C PHE A 186 -10.76 -13.40 -11.37
N SER A 187 -9.92 -13.88 -12.28
CA SER A 187 -9.15 -13.06 -13.21
C SER A 187 -9.12 -13.68 -14.60
N LEU A 188 -9.35 -12.86 -15.62
CA LEU A 188 -9.15 -13.20 -17.03
C LEU A 188 -7.85 -12.64 -17.61
N SER A 189 -7.00 -12.04 -16.77
CA SER A 189 -5.74 -11.41 -17.20
C SER A 189 -4.77 -12.46 -17.76
N LYS A 190 -4.13 -12.14 -18.89
CA LYS A 190 -3.10 -13.00 -19.50
C LYS A 190 -1.92 -13.29 -18.56
N THR A 191 -1.60 -12.37 -17.68
CA THR A 191 -0.55 -12.51 -16.66
C THR A 191 -0.86 -13.64 -15.68
N ARG A 192 -2.09 -13.71 -15.18
CA ARG A 192 -2.57 -14.75 -14.27
C ARG A 192 -4.08 -14.93 -14.43
N ARG A 193 -4.49 -16.02 -15.07
CA ARG A 193 -5.90 -16.42 -15.16
C ARG A 193 -6.24 -17.42 -14.07
N PHE A 194 -7.34 -17.20 -13.36
CA PHE A 194 -7.85 -18.11 -12.34
C PHE A 194 -9.30 -17.80 -12.00
N ASP A 195 -9.96 -18.75 -11.35
CA ASP A 195 -11.29 -18.63 -10.74
C ASP A 195 -11.27 -19.40 -9.41
N LEU A 196 -11.58 -18.73 -8.31
CA LEU A 196 -11.63 -19.34 -7.00
C LEU A 196 -12.99 -19.91 -6.65
N ASP A 197 -13.94 -19.92 -7.60
CA ASP A 197 -15.34 -20.22 -7.35
C ASP A 197 -15.97 -19.36 -6.26
N VAL A 198 -17.24 -19.62 -5.97
CA VAL A 198 -17.97 -18.95 -4.88
C VAL A 198 -17.56 -19.57 -3.54
N TYR A 199 -17.39 -18.73 -2.51
CA TYR A 199 -17.11 -19.20 -1.16
C TYR A 199 -17.75 -18.34 -0.09
N GLN A 200 -17.94 -18.96 1.07
CA GLN A 200 -18.72 -18.43 2.19
C GLN A 200 -17.93 -17.41 3.01
N PRO A 201 -18.64 -16.55 3.80
CA PRO A 201 -18.05 -15.75 4.86
C PRO A 201 -17.07 -16.51 5.76
N GLY A 202 -15.99 -15.84 6.16
CA GLY A 202 -14.95 -16.39 7.04
C GLY A 202 -14.02 -17.42 6.37
N LYS A 203 -14.19 -17.72 5.08
CA LYS A 203 -13.27 -18.58 4.32
C LYS A 203 -12.25 -17.74 3.55
N SER A 204 -11.04 -18.29 3.40
CA SER A 204 -9.97 -17.67 2.62
C SER A 204 -9.44 -18.66 1.59
N LYS A 205 -9.06 -18.14 0.42
CA LYS A 205 -8.37 -18.90 -0.63
C LYS A 205 -7.11 -18.14 -1.05
N SER A 206 -6.12 -18.84 -1.61
CA SER A 206 -4.81 -18.25 -1.94
C SER A 206 -4.45 -18.48 -3.40
N VAL A 207 -3.74 -17.50 -3.99
CA VAL A 207 -3.21 -17.59 -5.35
C VAL A 207 -1.77 -17.11 -5.40
N LYS A 208 -0.90 -17.88 -6.05
CA LYS A 208 0.49 -17.50 -6.30
C LYS A 208 0.62 -16.74 -7.63
N PHE A 209 1.37 -15.63 -7.61
CA PHE A 209 1.61 -14.75 -8.75
C PHE A 209 3.07 -14.81 -9.18
N SER A 210 3.36 -15.60 -10.21
CA SER A 210 4.76 -15.86 -10.64
C SER A 210 5.23 -14.98 -11.79
N LYS A 211 4.31 -14.47 -12.63
CA LYS A 211 4.63 -13.66 -13.80
C LYS A 211 4.42 -12.17 -13.53
N PRO A 212 5.39 -11.30 -13.83
CA PRO A 212 5.20 -9.85 -13.72
C PRO A 212 4.12 -9.34 -14.68
N GLY A 213 3.44 -8.27 -14.27
CA GLY A 213 2.42 -7.60 -15.05
C GLY A 213 1.14 -7.35 -14.25
N LEU A 214 0.18 -6.72 -14.88
CA LEU A 214 -1.11 -6.38 -14.28
C LEU A 214 -2.05 -7.58 -14.28
N VAL A 215 -2.66 -7.84 -13.12
CA VAL A 215 -3.74 -8.81 -12.93
C VAL A 215 -4.96 -8.07 -12.41
N ARG A 216 -6.04 -8.07 -13.16
CA ARG A 216 -7.31 -7.49 -12.73
C ARG A 216 -8.20 -8.58 -12.14
N LEU A 217 -8.69 -8.32 -10.95
CA LEU A 217 -9.58 -9.19 -10.20
C LEU A 217 -11.00 -8.65 -10.24
N TYR A 218 -11.95 -9.57 -10.26
CA TYR A 218 -13.36 -9.26 -10.29
C TYR A 218 -14.14 -10.27 -9.45
N CYS A 219 -15.34 -9.87 -9.02
CA CYS A 219 -16.34 -10.79 -8.48
C CYS A 219 -17.36 -11.13 -9.55
N ASN A 220 -17.72 -12.42 -9.71
CA ASN A 220 -18.70 -12.85 -10.68
C ASN A 220 -20.14 -12.57 -10.25
N ILE A 221 -20.35 -12.25 -8.97
CA ILE A 221 -21.68 -12.01 -8.37
C ILE A 221 -21.95 -10.51 -8.28
N HIS A 222 -20.94 -9.70 -7.95
CA HIS A 222 -21.05 -8.27 -7.72
C HIS A 222 -20.21 -7.49 -8.74
N PRO A 223 -20.83 -6.91 -9.77
CA PRO A 223 -20.09 -6.27 -10.88
C PRO A 223 -19.28 -5.05 -10.48
N GLU A 224 -19.58 -4.42 -9.35
CA GLU A 224 -18.84 -3.29 -8.80
C GLU A 224 -17.49 -3.69 -8.18
N MET A 225 -17.32 -4.96 -7.79
CA MET A 225 -16.10 -5.43 -7.12
C MET A 225 -14.97 -5.65 -8.12
N ASN A 226 -13.98 -4.80 -8.04
CA ASN A 226 -12.75 -4.93 -8.83
C ASN A 226 -11.51 -4.54 -8.01
N CYS A 227 -10.38 -5.16 -8.34
CA CYS A 227 -9.06 -4.87 -7.75
C CYS A 227 -7.99 -5.08 -8.80
N SER A 228 -6.88 -4.37 -8.65
CA SER A 228 -5.70 -4.48 -9.51
C SER A 228 -4.52 -4.99 -8.70
N ILE A 229 -3.97 -6.15 -9.05
CA ILE A 229 -2.68 -6.62 -8.52
C ILE A 229 -1.61 -6.30 -9.55
N LEU A 230 -0.63 -5.49 -9.16
CA LEU A 230 0.54 -5.19 -9.99
C LEU A 230 1.71 -6.06 -9.54
N VAL A 231 2.00 -7.10 -10.32
CA VAL A 231 3.11 -8.03 -10.05
C VAL A 231 4.40 -7.43 -10.62
N LEU A 232 5.36 -7.14 -9.75
CA LEU A 232 6.62 -6.48 -10.07
C LEU A 232 7.81 -7.45 -10.04
N ASN A 233 8.88 -7.12 -10.72
CA ASN A 233 10.08 -7.96 -10.78
C ASN A 233 10.89 -7.99 -9.49
N ASN A 234 10.67 -7.04 -8.59
CA ASN A 234 11.41 -6.86 -7.35
C ASN A 234 10.53 -6.27 -6.25
N PRO A 235 10.97 -6.26 -4.99
CA PRO A 235 10.21 -5.72 -3.86
C PRO A 235 10.42 -4.21 -3.63
N PHE A 236 11.10 -3.49 -4.53
CA PHE A 236 11.35 -2.06 -4.39
C PHE A 236 10.20 -1.26 -5.01
N PHE A 237 9.11 -1.15 -4.28
CA PHE A 237 7.91 -0.39 -4.66
C PHE A 237 7.20 0.15 -3.43
N SER A 238 6.37 1.16 -3.64
CA SER A 238 5.49 1.75 -2.63
C SER A 238 4.26 2.34 -3.31
N THR A 239 3.20 2.56 -2.54
CA THR A 239 1.98 3.23 -3.01
C THR A 239 1.94 4.64 -2.43
N THR A 240 1.52 5.62 -3.22
CA THR A 240 1.42 7.01 -2.77
C THR A 240 0.28 7.21 -1.79
N ASP A 241 0.50 8.08 -0.80
CA ASP A 241 -0.52 8.62 0.07
C ASP A 241 -1.36 9.70 -0.66
N HIS A 242 -2.31 10.32 0.05
CA HIS A 242 -3.19 11.36 -0.50
C HIS A 242 -2.43 12.63 -0.96
N THR A 243 -1.23 12.89 -0.42
CA THR A 243 -0.37 13.99 -0.89
C THR A 243 0.38 13.64 -2.17
N GLY A 244 0.39 12.37 -2.56
CA GLY A 244 1.15 11.84 -3.68
C GLY A 244 2.54 11.35 -3.29
N ARG A 245 2.87 11.33 -2.00
CA ARG A 245 4.21 10.94 -1.54
C ARG A 245 4.29 9.45 -1.25
N CYS A 246 5.43 8.87 -1.59
CA CYS A 246 5.81 7.53 -1.16
C CYS A 246 7.32 7.38 -1.05
N ILE A 247 7.77 6.36 -0.30
CA ILE A 247 9.18 6.11 0.00
C ILE A 247 9.52 4.66 -0.33
N ILE A 248 10.65 4.48 -1.02
CA ILE A 248 11.21 3.17 -1.35
C ILE A 248 12.65 3.14 -0.82
N SER A 249 12.93 2.27 0.14
CA SER A 249 14.24 2.16 0.81
C SER A 249 14.93 0.84 0.53
N GLY A 250 16.23 0.77 0.86
CA GLY A 250 17.03 -0.45 0.72
C GLY A 250 17.43 -0.78 -0.71
N ILE A 251 17.34 0.20 -1.62
CA ILE A 251 17.69 0.03 -3.03
C ILE A 251 19.21 -0.09 -3.13
N PRO A 252 19.75 -1.07 -3.87
CA PRO A 252 21.20 -1.20 -4.09
C PRO A 252 21.77 -0.01 -4.88
N ASP A 253 23.09 0.13 -4.87
CA ASP A 253 23.78 1.07 -5.74
C ASP A 253 23.57 0.69 -7.21
N GLY A 254 23.44 1.71 -8.08
CA GLY A 254 23.23 1.52 -9.50
C GLY A 254 22.41 2.61 -10.17
N THR A 255 22.20 2.45 -11.46
CA THR A 255 21.34 3.35 -12.26
C THR A 255 20.08 2.61 -12.64
N PHE A 256 18.94 3.16 -12.24
CA PHE A 256 17.63 2.54 -12.38
C PHE A 256 16.63 3.49 -13.05
N SER A 257 15.50 2.92 -13.47
CA SER A 257 14.31 3.68 -13.79
C SER A 257 13.34 3.61 -12.62
N VAL A 258 12.97 4.75 -12.10
CA VAL A 258 11.81 4.88 -11.22
C VAL A 258 10.58 5.07 -12.10
N ARG A 259 9.58 4.21 -11.93
CA ARG A 259 8.33 4.26 -12.69
C ARG A 259 7.15 4.45 -11.76
N THR A 260 6.15 5.14 -12.28
CA THR A 260 4.84 5.28 -11.63
C THR A 260 3.77 4.66 -12.49
N TRP A 261 2.85 3.93 -11.87
CA TRP A 261 1.67 3.36 -12.51
C TRP A 261 0.41 3.80 -11.77
N GLN A 262 -0.63 4.17 -12.51
CA GLN A 262 -1.94 4.56 -12.00
C GLN A 262 -3.04 3.68 -12.59
N GLU A 263 -4.04 3.29 -11.78
CA GLU A 263 -5.10 2.35 -12.18
C GLU A 263 -5.92 2.83 -13.38
N LEU A 264 -6.28 4.10 -13.42
CA LEU A 264 -7.03 4.72 -14.51
C LEU A 264 -6.16 5.03 -15.74
N GLY A 265 -4.92 4.58 -15.73
CA GLY A 265 -3.94 4.82 -16.77
C GLY A 265 -3.01 5.97 -16.41
N GLY A 266 -1.99 6.15 -17.22
CA GLY A 266 -0.90 7.06 -16.94
C GLY A 266 0.29 6.32 -16.34
N GLU A 267 1.43 6.66 -16.87
CA GLU A 267 2.73 6.21 -16.41
C GLU A 267 3.70 7.38 -16.47
N ALA A 268 4.59 7.46 -15.49
CA ALA A 268 5.73 8.35 -15.54
C ALA A 268 7.01 7.53 -15.33
N ARG A 269 8.13 8.05 -15.85
CA ARG A 269 9.42 7.40 -15.74
C ARG A 269 10.53 8.42 -15.58
N GLN A 270 11.40 8.21 -14.61
CA GLN A 270 12.62 8.99 -14.43
C GLN A 270 13.82 8.07 -14.21
N ARG A 271 14.96 8.43 -14.74
CA ARG A 271 16.21 7.72 -14.51
C ARG A 271 16.93 8.32 -13.31
N VAL A 272 17.45 7.47 -12.44
CA VAL A 272 18.15 7.86 -11.21
C VAL A 272 19.42 7.03 -11.04
N THR A 273 20.51 7.67 -10.63
CA THR A 273 21.71 6.99 -10.18
C THR A 273 21.79 7.09 -8.66
N LEU A 274 21.93 5.95 -8.01
CA LEU A 274 21.91 5.79 -6.56
C LEU A 274 23.26 5.21 -6.10
N SER A 275 23.86 5.78 -5.06
CA SER A 275 25.12 5.30 -4.49
C SER A 275 25.30 5.75 -3.05
N GLY A 276 25.98 4.93 -2.25
CA GLY A 276 26.46 5.30 -0.92
C GLY A 276 25.33 5.63 0.08
N SER A 277 24.21 4.93 0.01
CA SER A 277 23.03 5.21 0.87
C SER A 277 22.43 6.61 0.63
N SER A 278 22.42 7.06 -0.62
CA SER A 278 21.82 8.33 -1.02
C SER A 278 20.31 8.37 -0.80
N VAL A 279 19.80 9.56 -0.54
CA VAL A 279 18.36 9.86 -0.54
C VAL A 279 18.07 10.79 -1.70
N VAL A 280 17.19 10.36 -2.61
CA VAL A 280 16.85 11.12 -3.82
C VAL A 280 15.35 11.40 -3.81
N GLN A 281 14.99 12.68 -3.97
CA GLN A 281 13.61 13.12 -4.12
C GLN A 281 13.28 13.31 -5.60
N LEU A 282 12.15 12.72 -6.05
CA LEU A 282 11.73 12.71 -7.44
C LEU A 282 10.30 13.25 -7.58
N PRO A 283 10.11 14.44 -8.13
CA PRO A 283 8.80 14.89 -8.54
C PRO A 283 8.39 14.15 -9.82
N MET A 284 7.21 13.54 -9.81
CA MET A 284 6.66 12.78 -10.92
C MET A 284 5.25 13.28 -11.27
N LYS A 285 4.92 13.34 -12.55
CA LYS A 285 3.59 13.75 -13.01
C LYS A 285 2.95 12.60 -13.78
N VAL A 286 1.73 12.26 -13.42
CA VAL A 286 0.94 11.22 -14.06
C VAL A 286 -0.38 11.80 -14.50
N GLN A 287 -0.75 11.61 -15.76
CA GLN A 287 -2.06 11.96 -16.27
C GLN A 287 -2.88 10.70 -16.50
N GLU A 288 -4.06 10.63 -15.88
CA GLU A 288 -4.99 9.53 -16.09
C GLU A 288 -5.46 9.46 -17.54
N ALA A 289 -5.69 8.26 -18.04
CA ALA A 289 -6.35 8.06 -19.31
C ALA A 289 -7.87 7.95 -19.11
N ARG A 290 -8.65 8.26 -20.13
CA ARG A 290 -10.10 7.98 -20.17
C ARG A 290 -10.30 6.47 -20.30
N ARG A 291 -10.15 5.73 -19.20
CA ARG A 291 -10.34 4.26 -19.16
C ARG A 291 -11.62 3.94 -18.41
N SER A 292 -12.44 3.08 -19.00
CA SER A 292 -13.53 2.43 -18.27
C SER A 292 -13.00 1.24 -17.50
N LEU A 293 -13.38 1.12 -16.24
CA LEU A 293 -13.16 -0.07 -15.42
C LEU A 293 -14.30 -1.09 -15.57
N ALA A 294 -15.26 -0.80 -16.44
CA ALA A 294 -16.34 -1.75 -16.75
C ALA A 294 -15.75 -3.07 -17.26
N HIS A 295 -16.26 -4.15 -16.75
CA HIS A 295 -15.78 -5.49 -17.06
C HIS A 295 -16.93 -6.46 -17.34
N ARG A 296 -16.59 -7.64 -17.84
CA ARG A 296 -17.52 -8.74 -18.09
C ARG A 296 -17.39 -9.78 -16.98
N ASN A 297 -18.40 -10.64 -16.86
CA ASN A 297 -18.37 -11.77 -15.95
C ASN A 297 -17.29 -12.81 -16.36
N LYS A 298 -17.11 -13.85 -15.55
CA LYS A 298 -16.06 -14.88 -15.79
C LYS A 298 -16.21 -15.65 -17.12
N TYR A 299 -17.39 -15.61 -17.73
CA TYR A 299 -17.68 -16.22 -19.03
C TYR A 299 -17.52 -15.25 -20.21
N GLY A 300 -17.10 -13.99 -19.93
CA GLY A 300 -16.94 -12.96 -20.96
C GLY A 300 -18.25 -12.29 -21.39
N LEU A 301 -19.35 -12.54 -20.68
CA LEU A 301 -20.67 -11.97 -20.95
C LEU A 301 -20.94 -10.73 -20.08
N PRO A 302 -21.85 -9.83 -20.48
CA PRO A 302 -22.34 -8.77 -19.61
C PRO A 302 -22.98 -9.37 -18.35
N TYR A 303 -22.91 -8.65 -17.21
CA TYR A 303 -23.67 -9.01 -16.03
C TYR A 303 -25.17 -8.87 -16.30
N SER A 304 -25.98 -9.81 -15.82
CA SER A 304 -27.42 -9.71 -15.94
C SER A 304 -27.97 -8.57 -15.06
N LYS A 305 -28.90 -7.78 -15.59
CA LYS A 305 -29.55 -6.70 -14.82
C LYS A 305 -30.36 -7.20 -13.61
N GLN A 306 -30.59 -8.50 -13.47
CA GLN A 306 -31.45 -9.10 -12.45
C GLN A 306 -30.72 -9.89 -11.36
N GLY A 307 -29.39 -9.92 -11.31
CA GLY A 307 -28.64 -10.58 -10.22
C GLY A 307 -28.93 -12.10 -10.04
N LYS A 308 -29.66 -12.73 -10.95
CA LYS A 308 -29.94 -14.17 -10.90
C LYS A 308 -28.95 -14.91 -11.80
N TYR A 309 -27.94 -15.48 -11.19
CA TYR A 309 -27.18 -16.56 -11.81
C TYR A 309 -27.96 -17.86 -11.61
N LYS A 310 -28.43 -18.45 -12.69
CA LYS A 310 -28.82 -19.87 -12.72
C LYS A 310 -27.60 -20.74 -12.75
#